data_e188742a74424f4a2ece1cdf25486b99
#
_entry.id   e188742a74424f4a2ece1cdf25486b99
#
_cell.length_a   1.000
_cell.length_b   1.000
_cell.length_c   1.000
_cell.angle_alpha   90.00
_cell.angle_beta   90.00
_cell.angle_gamma   90.00
#
_symmetry.space_group_name_H-M   'P 1'
#
loop_
_entity.id
_entity.type
_entity.pdbx_description
1 polymer ?
#
loop_
_entity_poly.entity_id
_entity_poly.type
_entity_poly.pdbx_seq_one_letter_code
_entity_poly.pdbx_strand_id
1 'polypeptide(L)'
;MTATPQEIQDGLAEILEEVAGVKTDDVAADKSFTEDLDVDSLSMVEVVVAAEEKFGVKIPDDEVQNLKTVGDAVSFIQKNN
;
A
#
# COMPACT_ATOMS: atom_id res chain seq x y z
N MET A 1 -10.18 16.82 0.24
CA MET A 1 -9.44 16.73 -1.03
C MET A 1 -8.83 15.35 -1.19
N THR A 2 -8.96 14.79 -2.39
CA THR A 2 -8.47 13.45 -2.67
C THR A 2 -7.00 13.49 -3.09
N ALA A 3 -6.19 12.62 -2.53
CA ALA A 3 -4.79 12.51 -2.93
C ALA A 3 -4.70 11.98 -4.37
N THR A 4 -3.69 12.41 -5.11
CA THR A 4 -3.45 11.89 -6.45
C THR A 4 -2.88 10.48 -6.37
N PRO A 5 -3.02 9.67 -7.43
CA PRO A 5 -2.43 8.32 -7.42
C PRO A 5 -0.93 8.35 -7.14
N GLN A 6 -0.22 9.35 -7.65
CA GLN A 6 1.22 9.46 -7.42
C GLN A 6 1.53 9.71 -5.95
N GLU A 7 0.77 10.61 -5.32
CA GLU A 7 0.95 10.89 -3.90
C GLU A 7 0.68 9.65 -3.05
N ILE A 8 -0.35 8.89 -3.40
CA ILE A 8 -0.68 7.66 -2.69
C ILE A 8 0.44 6.63 -2.87
N GLN A 9 0.93 6.48 -4.08
CA GLN A 9 2.02 5.56 -4.35
C GLN A 9 3.28 5.94 -3.58
N ASP A 10 3.62 7.21 -3.55
CA ASP A 10 4.78 7.70 -2.81
C ASP A 10 4.62 7.44 -1.32
N GLY A 11 3.42 7.66 -0.80
CA GLY A 11 3.14 7.39 0.61
C GLY A 11 3.23 5.91 0.95
N LEU A 12 2.74 5.05 0.05
CA LEU A 12 2.86 3.61 0.24
C LEU A 12 4.32 3.17 0.17
N ALA A 13 5.11 3.79 -0.70
CA ALA A 13 6.53 3.47 -0.80
C ALA A 13 7.25 3.78 0.52
N GLU A 14 6.94 4.91 1.13
CA GLU A 14 7.51 5.26 2.43
C GLU A 14 7.13 4.26 3.51
N ILE A 15 5.86 3.86 3.52
CA ILE A 15 5.36 2.86 4.48
C ILE A 15 6.09 1.53 4.28
N LEU A 16 6.22 1.09 3.04
CA LEU A 16 6.89 -0.17 2.73
C LEU A 16 8.35 -0.14 3.13
N GLU A 17 9.00 1.00 2.98
CA GLU A 17 10.38 1.15 3.41
C GLU A 17 10.51 1.01 4.93
N GLU A 18 9.62 1.66 5.67
CA GLU A 18 9.67 1.65 7.13
C GLU A 18 9.27 0.29 7.72
N VAL A 19 8.23 -0.31 7.16
CA VAL A 19 7.65 -1.54 7.72
C VAL A 19 8.38 -2.79 7.22
N ALA A 20 8.65 -2.85 5.93
CA ALA A 20 9.15 -4.06 5.29
C ALA A 20 10.57 -3.92 4.74
N GLY A 21 11.17 -2.74 4.84
CA GLY A 21 12.53 -2.51 4.34
C GLY A 21 12.63 -2.50 2.82
N VAL A 22 11.53 -2.24 2.15
CA VAL A 22 11.49 -2.18 0.68
C VAL A 22 12.02 -0.83 0.22
N LYS A 23 12.88 -0.84 -0.77
CA LYS A 23 13.40 0.41 -1.33
C LYS A 23 12.30 1.14 -2.09
N THR A 24 12.20 2.45 -1.89
CA THR A 24 11.17 3.25 -2.55
C THR A 24 11.29 3.16 -4.07
N ASP A 25 12.51 3.02 -4.59
CA ASP A 25 12.75 2.89 -6.03
C ASP A 25 12.17 1.59 -6.61
N ASP A 26 11.98 0.58 -5.78
CA ASP A 26 11.44 -0.70 -6.22
C ASP A 26 9.91 -0.73 -6.20
N VAL A 27 9.28 0.29 -5.65
CA VAL A 27 7.83 0.34 -5.54
C VAL A 27 7.23 0.91 -6.82
N ALA A 28 6.50 0.07 -7.53
CA ALA A 28 5.81 0.46 -8.76
C ALA A 28 4.41 -0.15 -8.75
N ALA A 29 3.51 0.43 -9.53
CA ALA A 29 2.11 0.02 -9.52
C ALA A 29 1.91 -1.46 -9.89
N ASP A 30 2.76 -1.99 -10.76
CA ASP A 30 2.65 -3.38 -11.22
C ASP A 30 3.36 -4.38 -10.30
N LYS A 31 3.98 -3.92 -9.24
CA LYS A 31 4.68 -4.81 -8.30
C LYS A 31 3.71 -5.45 -7.32
N SER A 32 3.88 -6.75 -7.11
CA SER A 32 3.10 -7.49 -6.13
C SER A 32 3.73 -7.33 -4.75
N PHE A 33 2.92 -7.10 -3.73
CA PHE A 33 3.43 -6.95 -2.36
C PHE A 33 4.15 -8.21 -1.89
N THR A 34 3.56 -9.37 -2.14
CA THR A 34 4.10 -10.62 -1.60
C THR A 34 5.16 -11.24 -2.51
N GLU A 35 5.02 -11.09 -3.81
CA GLU A 35 5.93 -11.74 -4.77
C GLU A 35 7.10 -10.86 -5.17
N ASP A 36 6.83 -9.62 -5.52
CA ASP A 36 7.86 -8.71 -6.02
C ASP A 36 8.56 -7.94 -4.91
N LEU A 37 7.82 -7.54 -3.88
CA LEU A 37 8.35 -6.74 -2.78
C LEU A 37 8.63 -7.57 -1.54
N ASP A 38 8.32 -8.86 -1.59
CA ASP A 38 8.62 -9.81 -0.50
C ASP A 38 8.04 -9.38 0.84
N VAL A 39 6.84 -8.81 0.80
CA VAL A 39 6.12 -8.40 2.01
C VAL A 39 5.31 -9.60 2.50
N ASP A 40 5.60 -10.09 3.70
CA ASP A 40 4.85 -11.23 4.25
C ASP A 40 3.49 -10.77 4.82
N SER A 41 2.68 -11.73 5.25
CA SER A 41 1.33 -11.42 5.71
C SER A 41 1.32 -10.55 6.96
N LEU A 42 2.29 -10.71 7.83
CA LEU A 42 2.38 -9.91 9.05
C LEU A 42 2.75 -8.47 8.71
N SER A 43 3.75 -8.28 7.84
CA SER A 43 4.15 -6.96 7.38
C SER A 43 3.02 -6.30 6.62
N MET A 44 2.25 -7.08 5.86
CA MET A 44 1.11 -6.56 5.11
C MET A 44 0.06 -5.94 6.02
N VAL A 45 -0.21 -6.58 7.17
CA VAL A 45 -1.13 -6.02 8.16
C VAL A 45 -0.62 -4.66 8.65
N GLU A 46 0.65 -4.55 8.94
CA GLU A 46 1.25 -3.29 9.38
C GLU A 46 1.19 -2.22 8.30
N VAL A 47 1.43 -2.60 7.05
CA VAL A 47 1.33 -1.69 5.92
C VAL A 47 -0.09 -1.15 5.80
N VAL A 48 -1.07 -2.03 5.93
CA VAL A 48 -2.48 -1.65 5.83
C VAL A 48 -2.85 -0.66 6.93
N VAL A 49 -2.47 -0.95 8.17
CA VAL A 49 -2.77 -0.07 9.30
C VAL A 49 -2.12 1.30 9.10
N ALA A 50 -0.87 1.31 8.68
CA ALA A 50 -0.16 2.57 8.42
C ALA A 50 -0.82 3.38 7.29
N ALA A 51 -1.27 2.68 6.25
CA ALA A 51 -1.95 3.34 5.14
C ALA A 51 -3.29 3.93 5.58
N GLU A 52 -4.03 3.23 6.42
CA GLU A 52 -5.29 3.73 6.95
C GLU A 52 -5.08 5.05 7.70
N GLU A 53 -4.04 5.10 8.53
CA GLU A 53 -3.73 6.29 9.29
C GLU A 53 -3.19 7.42 8.42
N LYS A 54 -2.33 7.08 7.48
CA LYS A 54 -1.69 8.09 6.64
C LYS A 54 -2.67 8.76 5.68
N PHE A 55 -3.59 7.99 5.12
CA PHE A 55 -4.51 8.48 4.10
C PHE A 55 -5.92 8.71 4.62
N GLY A 56 -6.18 8.36 5.87
CA GLY A 56 -7.51 8.53 6.45
C GLY A 56 -8.58 7.67 5.82
N VAL A 57 -8.21 6.46 5.41
CA VAL A 57 -9.14 5.51 4.79
C VAL A 57 -9.30 4.29 5.68
N LYS A 58 -10.35 3.51 5.42
CA LYS A 58 -10.54 2.22 6.07
C LYS A 58 -10.37 1.11 5.04
N ILE A 59 -9.54 0.13 5.38
CA ILE A 59 -9.28 -1.00 4.50
C ILE A 59 -9.69 -2.27 5.26
N PRO A 60 -10.92 -2.77 5.01
CA PRO A 60 -11.39 -3.99 5.68
C PRO A 60 -10.50 -5.19 5.34
N ASP A 61 -10.44 -6.16 6.25
CA ASP A 61 -9.63 -7.36 6.02
C ASP A 61 -9.99 -8.07 4.72
N ASP A 62 -11.27 -8.06 4.36
CA ASP A 62 -11.74 -8.68 3.11
C ASP A 62 -11.10 -8.01 1.89
N GLU A 63 -10.91 -6.71 1.96
CA GLU A 63 -10.32 -5.95 0.85
C GLU A 63 -8.82 -6.15 0.78
N VAL A 64 -8.16 -6.38 1.91
CA VAL A 64 -6.72 -6.62 1.94
C VAL A 64 -6.35 -7.79 1.03
N GLN A 65 -7.19 -8.83 1.01
CA GLN A 65 -6.96 -10.00 0.17
C GLN A 65 -7.00 -9.67 -1.31
N ASN A 66 -7.67 -8.58 -1.67
CA ASN A 66 -7.78 -8.14 -3.06
C ASN A 66 -6.65 -7.17 -3.46
N LEU A 67 -5.87 -6.71 -2.50
CA LEU A 67 -4.77 -5.78 -2.75
C LEU A 67 -3.49 -6.55 -3.06
N LYS A 68 -3.41 -7.08 -4.26
CA LYS A 68 -2.28 -7.90 -4.66
C LYS A 68 -1.08 -7.09 -5.10
N THR A 69 -1.33 -5.97 -5.77
CA THR A 69 -0.27 -5.10 -6.28
C THR A 69 -0.36 -3.73 -5.65
N VAL A 70 0.72 -2.97 -5.77
CA VAL A 70 0.76 -1.58 -5.31
C VAL A 70 -0.35 -0.77 -6.01
N GLY A 71 -0.54 -1.01 -7.31
CA GLY A 71 -1.60 -0.33 -8.07
C GLY A 71 -2.99 -0.62 -7.54
N ASP A 72 -3.24 -1.86 -7.12
CA ASP A 72 -4.53 -2.21 -6.51
C ASP A 72 -4.76 -1.41 -5.24
N ALA A 73 -3.73 -1.27 -4.41
CA ALA A 73 -3.83 -0.49 -3.17
C ALA A 73 -4.01 0.98 -3.46
N VAL A 74 -3.28 1.52 -4.42
CA VAL A 74 -3.42 2.92 -4.82
C VAL A 74 -4.85 3.20 -5.29
N SER A 75 -5.38 2.35 -6.15
CA SER A 75 -6.75 2.51 -6.66
C SER A 75 -7.78 2.46 -5.54
N PHE A 76 -7.62 1.52 -4.61
CA PHE A 76 -8.54 1.40 -3.48
C PHE A 76 -8.50 2.66 -2.61
N ILE A 77 -7.32 3.12 -2.27
CA ILE A 77 -7.15 4.29 -1.42
C ILE A 77 -7.71 5.53 -2.11
N GLN A 78 -7.42 5.71 -3.39
CA GLN A 78 -7.92 6.86 -4.14
C GLN A 78 -9.45 6.88 -4.18
N LYS A 79 -10.05 5.72 -4.34
CA LYS A 79 -11.50 5.58 -4.43
C LYS A 79 -12.19 5.89 -3.10
N ASN A 80 -11.51 5.61 -1.99
CA ASN A 80 -12.10 5.74 -0.65
C ASN A 80 -11.54 6.90 0.17
N ASN A 81 -10.67 7.65 -0.42
CA ASN A 81 -10.02 8.79 0.26
C ASN A 81 -10.87 10.05 0.18
#